data_4805695b43ae8c1873c826039a86164c
#
_entry.id   4805695b43ae8c1873c826039a86164c
#
_cell.length_a   1.000
_cell.length_b   1.000
_cell.length_c   1.000
_cell.angle_alpha   90.00
_cell.angle_beta   90.00
_cell.angle_gamma   90.00
#
_symmetry.space_group_name_H-M   'P 1'
#
loop_
_entity.id
_entity.type
_entity.pdbx_description
1 polymer ?
#
loop_
_entity_poly.entity_id
_entity_poly.type
_entity_poly.pdbx_seq_one_letter_code
_entity_poly.pdbx_strand_id
1 'polypeptide(L)'
;MKTHDQSNSRLIYDTSMFMQHNMDAVYKQGLVSFDIELSYIRAYLGMQKRIHPGLEVLVEDKVTEFKVPYNTIEPLVENAVEAAVETKQDGKVVVRSYERLDCFAIQIVDNGNGVSPVKKFRAKQDFRGLQKQLKSSVGALIEVRTKPDKGTILTVKIPKQGYVIKE
;
A
#
# COMPACT_ATOMS: atom_id res chain seq x y z
N MET A 1 20.84 6.18 26.69
CA MET A 1 19.52 6.78 27.05
C MET A 1 18.82 7.53 25.92
N LYS A 2 19.51 8.18 24.98
CA LYS A 2 18.87 8.94 23.87
C LYS A 2 18.13 8.10 22.81
N THR A 3 18.48 6.85 22.59
CA THR A 3 17.89 5.97 21.56
C THR A 3 16.50 5.44 21.93
N HIS A 4 16.19 5.26 23.21
CA HIS A 4 14.90 4.76 23.67
C HIS A 4 13.80 5.82 23.56
N ASP A 5 14.16 7.06 23.81
CA ASP A 5 13.23 8.20 23.78
C ASP A 5 12.79 8.54 22.32
N GLN A 6 13.73 8.50 21.39
CA GLN A 6 13.44 8.69 19.96
C GLN A 6 12.58 7.55 19.38
N SER A 7 12.78 6.30 19.84
CA SER A 7 11.97 5.16 19.41
C SER A 7 10.52 5.28 19.88
N ASN A 8 10.31 5.72 21.13
CA ASN A 8 8.97 5.91 21.69
C ASN A 8 8.25 7.10 21.05
N SER A 9 8.95 8.22 20.82
CA SER A 9 8.37 9.38 20.14
C SER A 9 7.92 9.05 18.72
N ARG A 10 8.72 8.26 17.99
CA ARG A 10 8.37 7.79 16.66
C ARG A 10 7.16 6.85 16.66
N LEU A 11 7.09 5.93 17.63
CA LEU A 11 5.92 5.05 17.79
C LEU A 11 4.64 5.83 18.05
N ILE A 12 4.68 6.81 18.95
CA ILE A 12 3.53 7.68 19.24
C ILE A 12 3.09 8.42 17.98
N TYR A 13 4.03 8.98 17.23
CA TYR A 13 3.74 9.67 15.98
C TYR A 13 3.08 8.73 14.95
N ASP A 14 3.68 7.57 14.66
CA ASP A 14 3.18 6.61 13.69
C ASP A 14 1.78 6.12 14.08
N THR A 15 1.55 5.82 15.38
CA THR A 15 0.25 5.39 15.90
C THR A 15 -0.78 6.50 15.77
N SER A 16 -0.44 7.75 16.11
CA SER A 16 -1.35 8.89 15.99
C SER A 16 -1.74 9.16 14.53
N MET A 17 -0.78 9.10 13.62
CA MET A 17 -1.03 9.25 12.17
C MET A 17 -1.95 8.16 11.63
N PHE A 18 -1.72 6.91 12.04
CA PHE A 18 -2.57 5.78 11.63
C PHE A 18 -4.00 5.90 12.19
N MET A 19 -4.15 6.29 13.46
CA MET A 19 -5.47 6.53 14.06
C MET A 19 -6.20 7.67 13.36
N GLN A 20 -5.52 8.77 13.07
CA GLN A 20 -6.09 9.89 12.33
C GLN A 20 -6.54 9.47 10.94
N HIS A 21 -5.73 8.69 10.22
CA HIS A 21 -6.10 8.15 8.92
C HIS A 21 -7.38 7.32 8.98
N ASN A 22 -7.50 6.40 9.94
CA ASN A 22 -8.70 5.59 10.11
C ASN A 22 -9.95 6.42 10.44
N MET A 23 -9.81 7.49 11.22
CA MET A 23 -10.90 8.44 11.47
C MET A 23 -11.26 9.24 10.23
N ASP A 24 -10.26 9.75 9.54
CA ASP A 24 -10.44 10.54 8.31
C ASP A 24 -11.07 9.69 7.18
N ALA A 25 -10.77 8.40 7.11
CA ALA A 25 -11.35 7.48 6.13
C ALA A 25 -12.88 7.38 6.20
N VAL A 26 -13.45 7.65 7.37
CA VAL A 26 -14.91 7.69 7.55
C VAL A 26 -15.54 8.96 6.97
N TYR A 27 -14.82 10.08 6.96
CA TYR A 27 -15.34 11.39 6.60
C TYR A 27 -14.78 11.96 5.30
N LYS A 28 -13.55 11.60 4.93
CA LYS A 28 -12.92 12.07 3.70
C LYS A 28 -13.31 11.21 2.50
N GLN A 29 -13.87 11.87 1.50
CA GLN A 29 -14.17 11.28 0.19
C GLN A 29 -13.47 12.12 -0.88
N GLY A 30 -13.14 11.48 -2.01
CA GLY A 30 -12.55 12.17 -3.16
C GLY A 30 -11.09 11.80 -3.42
N LEU A 31 -10.45 12.60 -4.24
CA LEU A 31 -9.06 12.40 -4.66
C LEU A 31 -8.11 13.15 -3.75
N VAL A 32 -7.05 12.47 -3.35
CA VAL A 32 -5.92 13.05 -2.61
C VAL A 32 -4.62 12.84 -3.39
N SER A 33 -3.62 13.65 -3.09
CA SER A 33 -2.28 13.41 -3.63
C SER A 33 -1.69 12.12 -3.03
N PHE A 34 -0.96 11.36 -3.82
CA PHE A 34 -0.41 10.07 -3.37
C PHE A 34 0.59 10.23 -2.21
N ASP A 35 1.27 11.37 -2.08
CA ASP A 35 2.14 11.64 -0.93
C ASP A 35 1.38 11.62 0.41
N ILE A 36 0.10 12.01 0.41
CA ILE A 36 -0.77 11.92 1.59
C ILE A 36 -1.03 10.44 1.94
N GLU A 37 -1.49 9.62 0.98
CA GLU A 37 -1.65 8.18 1.18
C GLU A 37 -0.32 7.53 1.63
N LEU A 38 0.78 7.92 1.01
CA LEU A 38 2.11 7.39 1.31
C LEU A 38 2.56 7.71 2.73
N SER A 39 2.20 8.88 3.27
CA SER A 39 2.50 9.23 4.66
C SER A 39 1.83 8.28 5.66
N TYR A 40 0.58 7.90 5.41
CA TYR A 40 -0.15 6.91 6.22
C TYR A 40 0.40 5.49 6.03
N ILE A 41 0.74 5.12 4.80
CA ILE A 41 1.40 3.84 4.49
C ILE A 41 2.73 3.72 5.26
N ARG A 42 3.54 4.78 5.29
CA ARG A 42 4.81 4.78 6.05
C ARG A 42 4.58 4.64 7.56
N ALA A 43 3.57 5.30 8.11
CA ALA A 43 3.20 5.17 9.52
C ALA A 43 2.73 3.74 9.83
N TYR A 44 1.86 3.18 9.00
CA TYR A 44 1.40 1.79 9.12
C TYR A 44 2.57 0.79 9.08
N LEU A 45 3.44 0.89 8.07
CA LEU A 45 4.61 0.02 7.93
C LEU A 45 5.59 0.14 9.10
N GLY A 46 5.77 1.36 9.63
CA GLY A 46 6.58 1.60 10.82
C GLY A 46 6.05 0.87 12.06
N MET A 47 4.72 0.86 12.24
CA MET A 47 4.06 0.09 13.31
C MET A 47 4.23 -1.42 13.10
N GLN A 48 4.00 -1.90 11.88
CA GLN A 48 4.10 -3.34 11.56
C GLN A 48 5.51 -3.90 11.78
N LYS A 49 6.55 -3.13 11.47
CA LYS A 49 7.94 -3.51 11.77
C LYS A 49 8.21 -3.71 13.27
N ARG A 50 7.52 -2.97 14.13
CA ARG A 50 7.65 -3.12 15.59
C ARG A 50 6.90 -4.32 16.11
N ILE A 51 5.71 -4.59 15.56
CA ILE A 51 4.90 -5.77 15.91
C ILE A 51 5.56 -7.05 15.40
N HIS A 52 6.18 -6.98 14.21
CA HIS A 52 6.84 -8.09 13.54
C HIS A 52 8.32 -7.77 13.31
N PRO A 53 9.22 -8.02 14.28
CA PRO A 53 10.65 -7.65 14.16
C PRO A 53 11.38 -8.28 12.96
N GLY A 54 10.91 -9.45 12.46
CA GLY A 54 11.45 -10.10 11.27
C GLY A 54 10.95 -9.51 9.94
N LEU A 55 10.00 -8.57 9.97
CA LEU A 55 9.47 -7.95 8.75
C LEU A 55 10.43 -6.91 8.18
N GLU A 56 10.87 -7.14 6.96
CA GLU A 56 11.65 -6.17 6.18
C GLU A 56 10.69 -5.31 5.33
N VAL A 57 10.86 -4.00 5.40
CA VAL A 57 10.02 -3.04 4.67
C VAL A 57 10.90 -2.06 3.92
N LEU A 58 10.60 -1.86 2.62
CA LEU A 58 11.27 -0.89 1.77
C LEU A 58 10.23 -0.02 1.06
N VAL A 59 10.41 1.30 1.08
CA VAL A 59 9.58 2.26 0.35
C VAL A 59 10.46 3.09 -0.58
N GLU A 60 10.21 3.01 -1.89
CA GLU A 60 10.94 3.69 -2.95
C GLU A 60 9.98 4.63 -3.71
N ASP A 61 9.86 5.86 -3.25
CA ASP A 61 8.96 6.87 -3.81
C ASP A 61 9.68 7.77 -4.83
N LYS A 62 9.75 7.34 -6.08
CA LYS A 62 10.35 8.12 -7.16
C LYS A 62 9.42 9.21 -7.71
N VAL A 63 8.11 9.03 -7.56
CA VAL A 63 7.08 10.01 -7.94
C VAL A 63 5.88 9.90 -7.00
N THR A 64 5.36 11.04 -6.57
CA THR A 64 4.20 11.13 -5.67
C THR A 64 3.18 12.19 -6.12
N GLU A 65 3.52 13.00 -7.14
CA GLU A 65 2.72 14.11 -7.63
C GLU A 65 1.59 13.66 -8.57
N PHE A 66 0.77 12.73 -8.11
CA PHE A 66 -0.45 12.28 -8.78
C PHE A 66 -1.54 11.98 -7.76
N LYS A 67 -2.78 11.88 -8.21
CA LYS A 67 -3.93 11.71 -7.32
C LYS A 67 -4.45 10.27 -7.33
N VAL A 68 -4.88 9.83 -6.16
CA VAL A 68 -5.57 8.55 -5.93
C VAL A 68 -6.83 8.79 -5.11
N PRO A 69 -7.84 7.93 -5.19
CA PRO A 69 -8.96 7.98 -4.26
C PRO A 69 -8.45 7.71 -2.84
N TYR A 70 -8.97 8.48 -1.88
CA TYR A 70 -8.58 8.36 -0.48
C TYR A 70 -8.77 6.94 0.05
N ASN A 71 -7.81 6.45 0.83
CA ASN A 71 -7.84 5.12 1.47
C ASN A 71 -8.02 3.95 0.49
N THR A 72 -7.37 4.00 -0.67
CA THR A 72 -7.42 2.89 -1.65
C THR A 72 -6.12 2.13 -1.81
N ILE A 73 -4.99 2.77 -1.53
CA ILE A 73 -3.67 2.13 -1.68
C ILE A 73 -3.22 1.46 -0.37
N GLU A 74 -3.49 2.09 0.77
CA GLU A 74 -3.12 1.53 2.07
C GLU A 74 -3.70 0.12 2.31
N PRO A 75 -4.98 -0.21 2.01
CA PRO A 75 -5.49 -1.58 2.15
C PRO A 75 -4.78 -2.61 1.27
N LEU A 76 -4.23 -2.20 0.12
CA LEU A 76 -3.42 -3.08 -0.72
C LEU A 76 -2.07 -3.39 -0.07
N VAL A 77 -1.48 -2.42 0.61
CA VAL A 77 -0.25 -2.60 1.40
C VAL A 77 -0.52 -3.45 2.65
N GLU A 78 -1.63 -3.22 3.34
CA GLU A 78 -2.10 -4.01 4.48
C GLU A 78 -2.20 -5.50 4.09
N ASN A 79 -2.83 -5.81 2.95
CA ASN A 79 -2.91 -7.17 2.44
C ASN A 79 -1.52 -7.80 2.17
N ALA A 80 -0.58 -7.03 1.65
CA ALA A 80 0.79 -7.51 1.39
C ALA A 80 1.55 -7.81 2.68
N VAL A 81 1.43 -6.94 3.70
CA VAL A 81 2.03 -7.15 5.03
C VAL A 81 1.48 -8.42 5.66
N GLU A 82 0.16 -8.58 5.70
CA GLU A 82 -0.46 -9.77 6.28
C GLU A 82 -0.07 -11.04 5.54
N ALA A 83 0.03 -11.00 4.20
CA ALA A 83 0.52 -12.14 3.43
C ALA A 83 1.96 -12.50 3.78
N ALA A 84 2.83 -11.51 3.96
CA ALA A 84 4.23 -11.72 4.29
C ALA A 84 4.42 -12.29 5.71
N VAL A 85 3.72 -11.74 6.72
CA VAL A 85 3.88 -12.18 8.12
C VAL A 85 3.17 -13.49 8.44
N GLU A 86 2.07 -13.80 7.73
CA GLU A 86 1.31 -15.05 7.92
C GLU A 86 2.15 -16.30 7.57
N THR A 87 3.06 -16.18 6.62
CA THR A 87 3.71 -17.34 5.99
C THR A 87 5.22 -17.40 6.17
N LYS A 88 5.86 -16.31 6.56
CA LYS A 88 7.31 -16.19 6.63
C LYS A 88 7.75 -15.56 7.95
N GLN A 89 8.82 -16.09 8.56
CA GLN A 89 9.49 -15.42 9.67
C GLN A 89 10.31 -14.20 9.19
N ASP A 90 10.76 -14.25 7.94
CA ASP A 90 11.48 -13.23 7.20
C ASP A 90 10.57 -12.56 6.16
N GLY A 91 9.41 -12.12 6.59
CA GLY A 91 8.45 -11.40 5.74
C GLY A 91 9.08 -10.16 5.12
N LYS A 92 8.79 -9.92 3.84
CA LYS A 92 9.29 -8.74 3.11
C LYS A 92 8.19 -8.08 2.32
N VAL A 93 8.10 -6.75 2.46
CA VAL A 93 7.17 -5.91 1.69
C VAL A 93 7.93 -4.74 1.08
N VAL A 94 7.71 -4.51 -0.20
CA VAL A 94 8.27 -3.37 -0.94
C VAL A 94 7.13 -2.57 -1.55
N VAL A 95 7.12 -1.27 -1.32
CA VAL A 95 6.20 -0.32 -1.96
C VAL A 95 7.02 0.62 -2.82
N ARG A 96 6.70 0.69 -4.12
CA ARG A 96 7.39 1.55 -5.08
C ARG A 96 6.40 2.42 -5.82
N SER A 97 6.79 3.67 -6.11
CA SER A 97 6.11 4.50 -7.09
C SER A 97 7.09 4.94 -8.17
N TYR A 98 6.65 4.90 -9.42
CA TYR A 98 7.45 5.31 -10.57
C TYR A 98 6.57 5.80 -11.70
N GLU A 99 7.18 6.55 -12.60
CA GLU A 99 6.54 7.13 -13.76
C GLU A 99 6.88 6.34 -15.03
N ARG A 100 5.89 6.17 -15.89
CA ARG A 100 6.03 5.67 -17.26
C ARG A 100 5.53 6.71 -18.25
N LEU A 101 5.67 6.41 -19.54
CA LEU A 101 5.21 7.32 -20.60
C LEU A 101 3.71 7.63 -20.47
N ASP A 102 2.91 6.62 -20.24
CA ASP A 102 1.45 6.62 -20.28
C ASP A 102 0.76 6.62 -18.89
N CYS A 103 1.51 6.32 -17.83
CA CYS A 103 0.94 6.17 -16.49
C CYS A 103 1.93 6.46 -15.36
N PHE A 104 1.35 6.74 -14.18
CA PHE A 104 2.02 6.57 -12.89
C PHE A 104 1.74 5.16 -12.39
N ALA A 105 2.72 4.52 -11.78
CA ALA A 105 2.58 3.17 -11.27
C ALA A 105 2.94 3.12 -9.78
N ILE A 106 2.09 2.43 -9.01
CA ILE A 106 2.38 2.03 -7.63
C ILE A 106 2.51 0.52 -7.63
N GLN A 107 3.66 0.02 -7.22
CA GLN A 107 3.92 -1.41 -7.13
C GLN A 107 4.08 -1.84 -5.68
N ILE A 108 3.36 -2.86 -5.29
CA ILE A 108 3.38 -3.46 -3.97
C ILE A 108 3.81 -4.91 -4.13
N VAL A 109 4.90 -5.29 -3.48
CA VAL A 109 5.51 -6.61 -3.58
C VAL A 109 5.59 -7.23 -2.20
N ASP A 110 5.14 -8.47 -2.06
CA ASP A 110 5.34 -9.29 -0.87
C ASP A 110 6.03 -10.60 -1.23
N ASN A 111 6.66 -11.22 -0.24
CA ASN A 111 7.24 -12.57 -0.36
C ASN A 111 6.39 -13.65 0.32
N GLY A 112 5.09 -13.44 0.49
CA GLY A 112 4.17 -14.38 1.09
C GLY A 112 3.99 -15.70 0.29
N ASN A 113 2.89 -16.41 0.50
CA ASN A 113 2.61 -17.68 -0.16
C ASN A 113 2.14 -17.59 -1.61
N GLY A 114 1.98 -16.37 -2.14
CA GLY A 114 1.56 -16.16 -3.53
C GLY A 114 0.09 -16.47 -3.80
N VAL A 115 -0.78 -16.38 -2.78
CA VAL A 115 -2.22 -16.45 -2.96
C VAL A 115 -2.73 -15.10 -3.47
N SER A 116 -3.34 -15.12 -4.65
CA SER A 116 -3.87 -13.90 -5.28
C SER A 116 -4.86 -13.16 -4.37
N PRO A 117 -4.78 -11.82 -4.28
CA PRO A 117 -5.76 -10.98 -3.59
C PRO A 117 -7.21 -11.18 -4.08
N VAL A 118 -7.39 -11.58 -5.35
CA VAL A 118 -8.71 -11.92 -5.90
C VAL A 118 -9.33 -13.13 -5.20
N LYS A 119 -8.50 -14.09 -4.77
CA LYS A 119 -8.95 -15.30 -4.06
C LYS A 119 -9.04 -15.10 -2.55
N LYS A 120 -8.06 -14.44 -1.96
CA LYS A 120 -7.99 -14.16 -0.52
C LYS A 120 -7.45 -12.75 -0.31
N PHE A 121 -8.32 -11.82 -0.02
CA PHE A 121 -7.94 -10.48 0.42
C PHE A 121 -8.04 -10.41 1.94
N ARG A 122 -6.97 -10.01 2.58
CA ARG A 122 -6.79 -10.06 4.03
C ARG A 122 -7.16 -8.76 4.72
N ALA A 123 -7.06 -7.63 3.99
CA ALA A 123 -7.46 -6.33 4.50
C ALA A 123 -8.98 -6.25 4.74
N LYS A 124 -9.39 -5.31 5.57
CA LYS A 124 -10.80 -5.12 5.94
C LYS A 124 -11.72 -4.71 4.80
N GLN A 125 -11.17 -4.09 3.76
CA GLN A 125 -11.92 -3.65 2.57
C GLN A 125 -11.99 -4.76 1.53
N ASP A 126 -13.04 -4.75 0.70
CA ASP A 126 -13.19 -5.68 -0.40
C ASP A 126 -12.28 -5.32 -1.59
N PHE A 127 -11.49 -6.27 -2.08
CA PHE A 127 -10.56 -6.07 -3.19
C PHE A 127 -11.26 -5.63 -4.48
N ARG A 128 -12.41 -6.22 -4.80
CA ARG A 128 -13.18 -5.85 -6.00
C ARG A 128 -13.75 -4.44 -5.88
N GLY A 129 -14.17 -4.05 -4.69
CA GLY A 129 -14.61 -2.68 -4.39
C GLY A 129 -13.48 -1.67 -4.61
N LEU A 130 -12.27 -1.97 -4.15
CA LEU A 130 -11.09 -1.13 -4.39
C LEU A 130 -10.74 -1.01 -5.88
N GLN A 131 -10.77 -2.13 -6.63
CA GLN A 131 -10.55 -2.12 -8.08
C GLN A 131 -11.58 -1.22 -8.79
N LYS A 132 -12.85 -1.36 -8.45
CA LYS A 132 -13.94 -0.55 -9.02
C LYS A 132 -13.77 0.92 -8.70
N GLN A 133 -13.44 1.26 -7.47
CA GLN A 133 -13.23 2.64 -7.03
C GLN A 133 -12.04 3.29 -7.75
N LEU A 134 -10.91 2.61 -7.84
CA LEU A 134 -9.73 3.07 -8.56
C LEU A 134 -10.02 3.27 -10.05
N LYS A 135 -10.71 2.31 -10.68
CA LYS A 135 -11.10 2.40 -12.10
C LYS A 135 -12.05 3.56 -12.37
N SER A 136 -13.11 3.73 -11.57
CA SER A 136 -14.10 4.78 -11.75
C SER A 136 -13.62 6.18 -11.44
N SER A 137 -12.71 6.33 -10.46
CA SER A 137 -12.26 7.64 -9.99
C SER A 137 -11.08 8.22 -10.79
N VAL A 138 -10.13 7.37 -11.18
CA VAL A 138 -8.88 7.80 -11.85
C VAL A 138 -8.54 6.96 -13.09
N GLY A 139 -9.42 6.07 -13.53
CA GLY A 139 -9.17 5.19 -14.68
C GLY A 139 -8.08 4.15 -14.43
N ALA A 140 -7.74 3.88 -13.18
CA ALA A 140 -6.64 2.99 -12.86
C ALA A 140 -6.98 1.52 -13.14
N LEU A 141 -5.92 0.75 -13.48
CA LEU A 141 -5.96 -0.69 -13.63
C LEU A 141 -5.04 -1.33 -12.57
N ILE A 142 -5.50 -2.41 -11.94
CA ILE A 142 -4.69 -3.23 -11.04
C ILE A 142 -4.27 -4.51 -11.76
N GLU A 143 -2.97 -4.70 -11.91
CA GLU A 143 -2.37 -5.96 -12.36
C GLU A 143 -1.87 -6.75 -11.16
N VAL A 144 -2.18 -8.04 -11.12
CA VAL A 144 -1.73 -8.95 -10.06
C VAL A 144 -0.97 -10.11 -10.68
N ARG A 145 0.27 -10.31 -10.22
CA ARG A 145 1.10 -11.45 -10.57
C ARG A 145 1.46 -12.21 -9.30
N THR A 146 1.12 -13.48 -9.25
CA THR A 146 1.40 -14.35 -8.11
C THR A 146 2.29 -15.51 -8.55
N LYS A 147 3.14 -15.96 -7.62
CA LYS A 147 3.91 -17.18 -7.78
C LYS A 147 3.84 -17.97 -6.47
N PRO A 148 3.37 -19.23 -6.49
CA PRO A 148 3.27 -20.05 -5.28
C PRO A 148 4.57 -20.04 -4.48
N ASP A 149 4.46 -19.80 -3.18
CA ASP A 149 5.55 -19.72 -2.18
C ASP A 149 6.63 -18.66 -2.45
N LYS A 150 6.37 -17.76 -3.41
CA LYS A 150 7.29 -16.65 -3.76
C LYS A 150 6.69 -15.25 -3.63
N GLY A 151 5.39 -15.20 -3.35
CA GLY A 151 4.68 -13.97 -3.07
C GLY A 151 3.90 -13.39 -4.24
N THR A 152 3.56 -12.11 -4.09
CA THR A 152 2.68 -11.37 -5.00
C THR A 152 3.35 -10.07 -5.44
N ILE A 153 3.16 -9.71 -6.70
CA ILE A 153 3.43 -8.38 -7.23
C ILE A 153 2.09 -7.80 -7.68
N LEU A 154 1.66 -6.74 -7.02
CA LEU A 154 0.48 -5.97 -7.36
C LEU A 154 0.93 -4.62 -7.90
N THR A 155 0.40 -4.21 -9.07
CA THR A 155 0.73 -2.94 -9.69
C THR A 155 -0.55 -2.17 -10.00
N VAL A 156 -0.70 -1.00 -9.39
CA VAL A 156 -1.76 -0.04 -9.70
C VAL A 156 -1.20 0.91 -10.76
N LYS A 157 -1.80 0.93 -11.95
CA LYS A 157 -1.44 1.82 -13.05
C LYS A 157 -2.50 2.92 -13.18
N ILE A 158 -2.08 4.17 -13.02
CA ILE A 158 -2.94 5.34 -13.08
C ILE A 158 -2.61 6.08 -14.37
N PRO A 159 -3.52 6.16 -15.35
CA PRO A 159 -3.24 6.80 -16.62
C PRO A 159 -2.95 8.29 -16.44
N LYS A 160 -1.98 8.80 -17.18
CA LYS A 160 -1.76 10.24 -17.31
C LYS A 160 -2.86 10.85 -18.19
N GLN A 161 -3.03 12.16 -18.08
CA GLN A 161 -3.99 12.88 -18.91
C GLN A 161 -3.78 12.60 -20.41
N GLY A 162 -4.86 12.22 -21.11
CA GLY A 162 -4.81 11.89 -22.53
C GLY A 162 -4.48 10.43 -22.86
N TYR A 163 -4.20 9.58 -21.85
CA TYR A 163 -3.95 8.16 -22.02
C TYR A 163 -5.06 7.29 -21.44
N VAL A 164 -5.27 6.13 -22.02
CA VAL A 164 -6.18 5.08 -21.54
C VAL A 164 -5.36 3.80 -21.41
N ILE A 165 -5.35 3.19 -20.24
CA ILE A 165 -4.72 1.89 -20.02
C ILE A 165 -5.71 0.81 -20.46
N LYS A 166 -5.32 0.01 -21.46
CA LYS A 166 -6.09 -1.15 -21.92
C LYS A 166 -5.78 -2.36 -21.04
N GLU A 167 -6.81 -3.15 -20.79
CA GLU A 167 -6.70 -4.46 -20.12
C GLU A 167 -5.91 -5.45 -20.98
#